data_6ee05746a98d645ec11783f1722ca220
#
_entry.id   6ee05746a98d645ec11783f1722ca220
#
_cell.length_a   1.000
_cell.length_b   1.000
_cell.length_c   1.000
_cell.angle_alpha   90.00
_cell.angle_beta   90.00
_cell.angle_gamma   90.00
#
_symmetry.space_group_name_H-M   'P 1'
#
loop_
_entity.id
_entity.type
_entity.pdbx_description
1 polymer ?
#
loop_
_entity_poly.entity_id
_entity_poly.type
_entity_poly.pdbx_seq_one_letter_code
_entity_poly.pdbx_strand_id
1 'polypeptide(L)'
;MIQDDLPAIFRDFNPLEDRMLRVIDDEGNVINKELFPELDDDSIIDAYKQMYYERTADEMAISYQRQGRMYTFTPNLGQEAIHIAAGMNIRKEDWLVPAFREMGTLLSRGVTMKEMFLFYLGNEHGGSFKNVSKTLPIAISIGTQLHHATGIGYSIKYQKKNEAVFTFIGDGGTSEGDFSEALNFAGVWQVPVIFTIQN
;
A
#
# COMPACT_ATOMS: atom_id res chain seq x y z
N MET A 1 10.77 23.96 7.07
CA MET A 1 12.04 23.21 7.03
C MET A 1 11.94 21.79 6.42
N ILE A 2 10.84 21.43 5.79
CA ILE A 2 10.68 20.17 5.02
C ILE A 2 10.65 20.46 3.51
N GLN A 3 10.37 21.67 3.10
CA GLN A 3 10.20 22.05 1.69
C GLN A 3 11.51 22.11 0.89
N ASP A 4 12.64 22.34 1.53
CA ASP A 4 13.91 22.53 0.81
C ASP A 4 14.61 21.20 0.44
N ASP A 5 14.22 20.10 1.09
CA ASP A 5 14.80 18.75 0.82
C ASP A 5 14.01 17.93 -0.19
N LEU A 6 12.87 18.43 -0.68
CA LEU A 6 12.08 17.73 -1.68
C LEU A 6 12.66 17.95 -3.09
N PRO A 7 12.65 16.92 -3.95
CA PRO A 7 12.95 17.09 -5.37
C PRO A 7 12.17 18.26 -5.98
N ALA A 8 12.80 19.01 -6.88
CA ALA A 8 12.22 20.22 -7.48
C ALA A 8 10.80 20.00 -8.03
N ILE A 9 10.58 18.82 -8.64
CA ILE A 9 9.29 18.44 -9.21
C ILE A 9 8.14 18.42 -8.19
N PHE A 10 8.41 18.07 -6.93
CA PHE A 10 7.38 18.08 -5.87
C PHE A 10 7.17 19.48 -5.31
N ARG A 11 8.17 20.37 -5.42
CA ARG A 11 8.03 21.78 -5.02
C ARG A 11 7.23 22.57 -6.04
N ASP A 12 7.41 22.23 -7.32
CA ASP A 12 6.80 22.94 -8.46
C ASP A 12 5.49 22.28 -8.92
N PHE A 13 5.14 21.13 -8.37
CA PHE A 13 3.90 20.44 -8.70
C PHE A 13 2.70 21.10 -8.00
N ASN A 14 1.80 21.66 -8.81
CA ASN A 14 0.54 22.20 -8.32
C ASN A 14 -0.58 21.19 -8.61
N PRO A 15 -1.17 20.50 -7.60
CA PRO A 15 -2.23 19.54 -7.81
C PRO A 15 -3.55 20.16 -8.28
N LEU A 16 -3.67 21.49 -8.27
CA LEU A 16 -4.84 22.22 -8.79
C LEU A 16 -4.73 22.52 -10.29
N GLU A 17 -3.57 22.29 -10.88
CA GLU A 17 -3.40 22.30 -12.33
C GLU A 17 -3.72 20.91 -12.88
N ASP A 18 -4.39 20.86 -14.03
CA ASP A 18 -4.71 19.61 -14.73
C ASP A 18 -3.44 19.01 -15.39
N ARG A 19 -2.46 18.68 -14.56
CA ARG A 19 -1.18 18.05 -14.95
C ARG A 19 -1.03 16.70 -14.23
N MET A 20 -0.78 15.66 -15.00
CA MET A 20 -0.42 14.37 -14.47
C MET A 20 1.10 14.30 -14.25
N LEU A 21 1.51 13.92 -13.05
CA LEU A 21 2.91 13.59 -12.77
C LEU A 21 3.21 12.22 -13.39
N ARG A 22 4.06 12.19 -14.42
CA ARG A 22 4.46 10.96 -15.11
C ARG A 22 5.97 10.83 -15.19
N VAL A 23 6.46 9.62 -15.06
CA VAL A 23 7.87 9.26 -15.26
C VAL A 23 8.11 8.73 -16.66
N ILE A 24 7.15 7.97 -17.19
CA ILE A 24 7.14 7.39 -18.54
C ILE A 24 5.87 7.79 -19.28
N ASP A 25 5.94 7.86 -20.60
CA ASP A 25 4.76 8.02 -21.47
C ASP A 25 4.05 6.68 -21.74
N ASP A 26 3.01 6.71 -22.56
CA ASP A 26 2.23 5.52 -22.89
C ASP A 26 3.00 4.53 -23.78
N GLU A 27 4.04 4.99 -24.45
CA GLU A 27 4.96 4.21 -25.29
C GLU A 27 6.14 3.64 -24.48
N GLY A 28 6.27 4.00 -23.19
CA GLY A 28 7.34 3.55 -22.29
C GLY A 28 8.62 4.38 -22.37
N ASN A 29 8.62 5.54 -23.04
CA ASN A 29 9.77 6.41 -23.06
C ASN A 29 9.86 7.21 -21.74
N VAL A 30 11.09 7.39 -21.23
CA VAL A 30 11.33 8.19 -20.04
C VAL A 30 11.16 9.69 -20.37
N ILE A 31 10.10 10.30 -19.81
CA ILE A 31 9.82 11.74 -19.99
C ILE A 31 10.28 12.57 -18.80
N ASN A 32 10.52 11.95 -17.64
CA ASN A 32 11.04 12.60 -16.46
C ASN A 32 12.21 11.80 -15.87
N LYS A 33 13.42 12.20 -16.24
CA LYS A 33 14.64 11.50 -15.82
C LYS A 33 14.97 11.70 -14.34
N GLU A 34 14.55 12.80 -13.73
CA GLU A 34 14.83 13.09 -12.32
C GLU A 34 14.06 12.17 -11.37
N LEU A 35 12.89 11.68 -11.81
CA LEU A 35 12.05 10.75 -11.05
C LEU A 35 12.19 9.31 -11.53
N PHE A 36 13.00 9.06 -12.55
CA PHE A 36 13.19 7.69 -13.02
C PHE A 36 13.92 6.88 -11.95
N PRO A 37 13.34 5.78 -11.43
CA PRO A 37 13.95 5.02 -10.35
C PRO A 37 15.22 4.30 -10.84
N GLU A 38 16.26 4.34 -10.02
CA GLU A 38 17.48 3.57 -10.24
C GLU A 38 17.25 2.11 -9.77
N LEU A 39 16.61 1.31 -10.63
CA LEU A 39 16.39 -0.11 -10.41
C LEU A 39 17.22 -0.92 -11.42
N ASP A 40 17.82 -2.00 -10.95
CA ASP A 40 18.46 -2.97 -11.83
C ASP A 40 17.41 -3.86 -12.53
N ASP A 41 17.83 -4.48 -13.63
CA ASP A 41 16.93 -5.31 -14.46
C ASP A 41 16.37 -6.50 -13.68
N ASP A 42 17.12 -7.10 -12.75
CA ASP A 42 16.67 -8.22 -11.94
C ASP A 42 15.55 -7.79 -10.98
N SER A 43 15.68 -6.62 -10.37
CA SER A 43 14.63 -6.02 -9.52
C SER A 43 13.36 -5.73 -10.30
N ILE A 44 13.47 -5.23 -11.53
CA ILE A 44 12.32 -4.96 -12.41
C ILE A 44 11.64 -6.28 -12.81
N ILE A 45 12.42 -7.28 -13.20
CA ILE A 45 11.91 -8.61 -13.56
C ILE A 45 11.22 -9.27 -12.37
N ASP A 46 11.77 -9.17 -11.18
CA ASP A 46 11.15 -9.73 -9.97
C ASP A 46 9.86 -8.99 -9.59
N ALA A 47 9.83 -7.66 -9.71
CA ALA A 47 8.61 -6.88 -9.53
C ALA A 47 7.52 -7.34 -10.52
N TYR A 48 7.87 -7.50 -11.79
CA TYR A 48 6.93 -7.97 -12.81
C TYR A 48 6.40 -9.39 -12.51
N LYS A 49 7.27 -10.31 -12.08
CA LYS A 49 6.84 -11.67 -11.67
C LYS A 49 5.85 -11.62 -10.51
N GLN A 50 6.10 -10.76 -9.52
CA GLN A 50 5.19 -10.58 -8.38
C GLN A 50 3.84 -10.00 -8.82
N MET A 51 3.84 -8.99 -9.69
CA MET A 51 2.60 -8.45 -10.28
C MET A 51 1.82 -9.52 -11.02
N TYR A 52 2.50 -10.34 -11.83
CA TYR A 52 1.86 -11.43 -12.58
C TYR A 52 1.31 -12.52 -11.64
N TYR A 53 2.04 -12.83 -10.57
CA TYR A 53 1.58 -13.77 -9.55
C TYR A 53 0.33 -13.25 -8.83
N GLU A 54 0.32 -11.97 -8.43
CA GLU A 54 -0.85 -11.34 -7.81
C GLU A 54 -2.05 -11.37 -8.76
N ARG A 55 -1.87 -10.98 -10.03
CA ARG A 55 -2.92 -11.00 -11.05
C ARG A 55 -3.53 -12.39 -11.19
N THR A 56 -2.69 -13.40 -11.32
CA THR A 56 -3.14 -14.79 -11.47
C THR A 56 -3.94 -15.26 -10.24
N ALA A 57 -3.47 -14.91 -9.05
CA ALA A 57 -4.16 -15.25 -7.81
C ALA A 57 -5.51 -14.54 -7.68
N ASP A 58 -5.59 -13.28 -8.09
CA ASP A 58 -6.81 -12.47 -8.09
C ASP A 58 -7.87 -13.09 -9.02
N GLU A 59 -7.50 -13.45 -10.25
CA GLU A 59 -8.38 -14.13 -11.19
C GLU A 59 -8.88 -15.49 -10.67
N MET A 60 -8.00 -16.26 -10.03
CA MET A 60 -8.37 -17.52 -9.40
C MET A 60 -9.33 -17.32 -8.23
N ALA A 61 -9.11 -16.30 -7.39
CA ALA A 61 -9.97 -15.97 -6.27
C ALA A 61 -11.39 -15.59 -6.74
N ILE A 62 -11.50 -14.77 -7.79
CA ILE A 62 -12.78 -14.44 -8.42
C ILE A 62 -13.48 -15.70 -8.92
N SER A 63 -12.74 -16.62 -9.55
CA SER A 63 -13.29 -17.89 -10.01
C SER A 63 -13.79 -18.74 -8.86
N TYR A 64 -13.05 -18.84 -7.75
CA TYR A 64 -13.47 -19.58 -6.55
C TYR A 64 -14.68 -18.95 -5.87
N GLN A 65 -14.76 -17.63 -5.83
CA GLN A 65 -15.95 -16.93 -5.33
C GLN A 65 -17.19 -17.26 -6.16
N ARG A 66 -17.09 -17.21 -7.49
CA ARG A 66 -18.21 -17.55 -8.40
C ARG A 66 -18.67 -19.01 -8.27
N GLN A 67 -17.77 -19.91 -7.88
CA GLN A 67 -18.07 -21.32 -7.60
C GLN A 67 -18.62 -21.56 -6.18
N GLY A 68 -18.74 -20.54 -5.36
CA GLY A 68 -19.15 -20.66 -3.96
C GLY A 68 -18.08 -21.28 -3.05
N ARG A 69 -16.85 -21.37 -3.50
CA ARG A 69 -15.70 -21.92 -2.75
C ARG A 69 -14.99 -20.89 -1.90
N MET A 70 -15.32 -19.63 -2.06
CA MET A 70 -14.79 -18.50 -1.32
C MET A 70 -15.93 -17.51 -1.05
N TYR A 71 -15.89 -16.79 0.06
CA TYR A 71 -16.84 -15.74 0.34
C TYR A 71 -16.52 -14.49 -0.49
N THR A 72 -17.02 -13.34 -0.08
CA THR A 72 -16.82 -12.08 -0.79
C THR A 72 -15.32 -11.80 -0.90
N PHE A 73 -14.82 -11.74 -2.13
CA PHE A 73 -13.46 -11.36 -2.45
C PHE A 73 -13.45 -9.97 -3.10
N THR A 74 -12.54 -9.13 -2.69
CA THR A 74 -12.33 -7.80 -3.26
C THR A 74 -11.21 -7.87 -4.29
N PRO A 75 -11.49 -7.75 -5.59
CA PRO A 75 -10.46 -7.81 -6.62
C PRO A 75 -9.41 -6.70 -6.46
N ASN A 76 -8.17 -7.05 -6.75
CA ASN A 76 -7.02 -6.14 -6.77
C ASN A 76 -6.59 -5.77 -8.21
N LEU A 77 -7.33 -6.27 -9.19
CA LEU A 77 -7.05 -6.11 -10.62
C LEU A 77 -6.79 -4.65 -10.99
N GLY A 78 -5.61 -4.39 -11.58
CA GLY A 78 -5.18 -3.06 -12.01
C GLY A 78 -4.34 -2.32 -10.98
N GLN A 79 -4.22 -2.82 -9.75
CA GLN A 79 -3.46 -2.17 -8.67
C GLN A 79 -2.12 -2.85 -8.36
N GLU A 80 -1.73 -3.85 -9.13
CA GLU A 80 -0.54 -4.65 -8.87
C GLU A 80 0.74 -3.82 -8.78
N ALA A 81 0.88 -2.82 -9.65
CA ALA A 81 2.08 -1.98 -9.69
C ALA A 81 2.27 -1.18 -8.40
N ILE A 82 1.20 -0.59 -7.86
CA ILE A 82 1.29 0.17 -6.61
C ILE A 82 1.54 -0.75 -5.41
N HIS A 83 0.96 -1.95 -5.41
CA HIS A 83 1.17 -2.94 -4.36
C HIS A 83 2.62 -3.39 -4.29
N ILE A 84 3.18 -3.77 -5.44
CA ILE A 84 4.56 -4.26 -5.48
C ILE A 84 5.55 -3.12 -5.24
N ALA A 85 5.33 -1.93 -5.81
CA ALA A 85 6.16 -0.77 -5.54
C ALA A 85 6.17 -0.41 -4.04
N ALA A 86 5.02 -0.42 -3.38
CA ALA A 86 4.94 -0.22 -1.94
C ALA A 86 5.71 -1.32 -1.19
N GLY A 87 5.48 -2.59 -1.55
CA GLY A 87 6.16 -3.74 -0.94
C GLY A 87 7.68 -3.67 -1.03
N MET A 88 8.23 -3.19 -2.16
CA MET A 88 9.66 -2.99 -2.36
C MET A 88 10.26 -1.88 -1.48
N ASN A 89 9.45 -0.90 -1.08
CA ASN A 89 9.89 0.24 -0.30
C ASN A 89 9.65 0.09 1.22
N ILE A 90 8.82 -0.86 1.66
CA ILE A 90 8.57 -1.12 3.08
C ILE A 90 9.70 -1.98 3.63
N ARG A 91 10.48 -1.44 4.57
CA ARG A 91 11.56 -2.18 5.25
C ARG A 91 10.96 -3.18 6.26
N LYS A 92 11.75 -4.15 6.70
CA LYS A 92 11.33 -5.14 7.72
C LYS A 92 10.93 -4.49 9.05
N GLU A 93 11.58 -3.38 9.39
CA GLU A 93 11.38 -2.60 10.60
C GLU A 93 10.10 -1.75 10.54
N ASP A 94 9.59 -1.47 9.34
CA ASP A 94 8.42 -0.62 9.13
C ASP A 94 7.12 -1.40 9.38
N TRP A 95 6.06 -0.67 9.66
CA TRP A 95 4.73 -1.21 9.85
C TRP A 95 3.90 -1.15 8.57
N LEU A 96 3.17 -2.22 8.30
CA LEU A 96 2.11 -2.25 7.29
C LEU A 96 0.75 -2.30 7.99
N VAL A 97 -0.09 -1.33 7.69
CA VAL A 97 -1.48 -1.23 8.17
C VAL A 97 -2.40 -1.22 6.95
N PRO A 98 -2.78 -2.41 6.44
CA PRO A 98 -3.50 -2.53 5.18
C PRO A 98 -4.98 -2.17 5.35
N ALA A 99 -5.62 -1.77 4.25
CA ALA A 99 -7.06 -1.83 4.08
C ALA A 99 -7.46 -3.27 3.68
N PHE A 100 -8.03 -3.46 2.50
CA PHE A 100 -8.49 -4.79 2.05
C PHE A 100 -8.13 -5.11 0.58
N ARG A 101 -7.40 -4.25 -0.10
CA ARG A 101 -6.98 -4.42 -1.50
C ARG A 101 -5.47 -4.44 -1.70
N GLU A 102 -4.68 -4.71 -0.70
CA GLU A 102 -3.22 -4.67 -0.75
C GLU A 102 -2.60 -6.06 -0.78
N MET A 103 -3.20 -7.01 -1.52
CA MET A 103 -2.74 -8.39 -1.59
C MET A 103 -1.27 -8.48 -2.00
N GLY A 104 -0.86 -7.79 -3.05
CA GLY A 104 0.54 -7.79 -3.50
C GLY A 104 1.50 -7.23 -2.46
N THR A 105 1.13 -6.16 -1.76
CA THR A 105 1.95 -5.60 -0.67
C THR A 105 2.09 -6.60 0.49
N LEU A 106 1.01 -7.29 0.86
CA LEU A 106 1.04 -8.32 1.89
C LEU A 106 1.91 -9.51 1.48
N LEU A 107 1.80 -9.96 0.24
CA LEU A 107 2.64 -11.04 -0.31
C LEU A 107 4.12 -10.65 -0.32
N SER A 108 4.45 -9.42 -0.73
CA SER A 108 5.82 -8.90 -0.69
C SER A 108 6.40 -8.84 0.73
N ARG A 109 5.55 -8.67 1.73
CA ARG A 109 5.94 -8.74 3.16
C ARG A 109 6.17 -10.16 3.66
N GLY A 110 5.75 -11.19 2.91
CA GLY A 110 5.89 -12.60 3.27
C GLY A 110 4.61 -13.24 3.81
N VAL A 111 3.47 -12.57 3.73
CA VAL A 111 2.16 -13.21 3.90
C VAL A 111 1.97 -14.22 2.78
N THR A 112 1.53 -15.41 3.14
CA THR A 112 1.36 -16.47 2.15
C THR A 112 0.01 -16.39 1.43
N MET A 113 -0.04 -16.83 0.17
CA MET A 113 -1.31 -16.94 -0.56
C MET A 113 -2.34 -17.79 0.17
N LYS A 114 -1.88 -18.82 0.91
CA LYS A 114 -2.75 -19.64 1.76
C LYS A 114 -3.43 -18.83 2.86
N GLU A 115 -2.71 -17.92 3.53
CA GLU A 115 -3.26 -17.05 4.57
C GLU A 115 -4.28 -16.08 3.95
N MET A 116 -3.96 -15.49 2.79
CA MET A 116 -4.88 -14.63 2.06
C MET A 116 -6.18 -15.35 1.71
N PHE A 117 -6.10 -16.55 1.15
CA PHE A 117 -7.30 -17.32 0.80
C PHE A 117 -8.07 -17.81 2.02
N LEU A 118 -7.40 -18.18 3.11
CA LEU A 118 -8.07 -18.51 4.36
C LEU A 118 -8.84 -17.33 4.95
N PHE A 119 -8.28 -16.11 4.85
CA PHE A 119 -8.98 -14.88 5.28
C PHE A 119 -10.31 -14.72 4.52
N TYR A 120 -10.27 -14.81 3.19
CA TYR A 120 -11.49 -14.70 2.35
C TYR A 120 -12.43 -15.92 2.43
N LEU A 121 -11.99 -17.01 3.03
CA LEU A 121 -12.83 -18.14 3.45
C LEU A 121 -13.48 -17.95 4.83
N GLY A 122 -13.24 -16.79 5.48
CA GLY A 122 -13.75 -16.53 6.82
C GLY A 122 -13.05 -17.29 7.92
N ASN A 123 -11.84 -17.80 7.67
CA ASN A 123 -11.05 -18.51 8.65
C ASN A 123 -10.12 -17.56 9.42
N GLU A 124 -10.24 -17.54 10.75
CA GLU A 124 -9.47 -16.64 11.62
C GLU A 124 -7.95 -16.80 11.45
N HIS A 125 -7.47 -17.99 11.10
CA HIS A 125 -6.03 -18.20 10.84
C HIS A 125 -5.52 -17.44 9.61
N GLY A 126 -6.40 -17.01 8.71
CA GLY A 126 -6.04 -16.18 7.57
C GLY A 126 -5.62 -14.76 7.95
N GLY A 127 -6.10 -14.25 9.10
CA GLY A 127 -5.76 -12.91 9.60
C GLY A 127 -4.57 -12.86 10.56
N SER A 128 -3.98 -14.00 10.94
CA SER A 128 -2.93 -14.07 11.95
C SER A 128 -1.51 -14.25 11.40
N PHE A 129 -1.22 -13.72 10.24
CA PHE A 129 0.05 -13.73 9.51
C PHE A 129 1.26 -14.26 10.29
N LYS A 130 1.53 -15.57 10.21
CA LYS A 130 2.49 -16.24 11.12
C LYS A 130 3.95 -15.88 10.86
N ASN A 131 4.28 -15.52 9.63
CA ASN A 131 5.66 -15.34 9.17
C ASN A 131 6.07 -13.87 9.06
N VAL A 132 5.17 -12.95 9.35
CA VAL A 132 5.42 -11.51 9.26
C VAL A 132 5.20 -10.82 10.58
N SER A 133 6.07 -9.88 10.89
CA SER A 133 5.92 -8.97 12.03
C SER A 133 5.50 -7.59 11.55
N LYS A 134 4.96 -6.78 12.46
CA LYS A 134 4.61 -5.39 12.17
C LYS A 134 3.67 -5.22 10.97
N THR A 135 2.76 -6.17 10.82
CA THR A 135 1.69 -6.12 9.82
C THR A 135 0.38 -6.38 10.53
N LEU A 136 -0.54 -5.42 10.46
CA LEU A 136 -1.87 -5.60 11.03
C LEU A 136 -2.73 -6.48 10.14
N PRO A 137 -3.77 -7.11 10.69
CA PRO A 137 -4.78 -7.80 9.89
C PRO A 137 -5.45 -6.86 8.89
N ILE A 138 -6.02 -7.43 7.84
CA ILE A 138 -6.82 -6.71 6.84
C ILE A 138 -8.01 -6.02 7.52
N ALA A 139 -8.18 -4.72 7.26
CA ALA A 139 -9.30 -3.93 7.76
C ALA A 139 -10.35 -3.76 6.66
N ILE A 140 -11.55 -4.30 6.88
CA ILE A 140 -12.67 -4.18 5.92
C ILE A 140 -13.40 -2.85 6.10
N SER A 141 -13.48 -2.32 7.32
CA SER A 141 -14.09 -1.01 7.58
C SER A 141 -13.24 0.11 7.01
N ILE A 142 -13.79 0.84 6.02
CA ILE A 142 -13.09 1.92 5.34
C ILE A 142 -12.69 3.01 6.34
N GLY A 143 -11.44 3.47 6.29
CA GLY A 143 -10.91 4.54 7.14
C GLY A 143 -10.28 4.08 8.46
N THR A 144 -10.76 2.99 9.08
CA THR A 144 -10.32 2.53 10.40
C THR A 144 -8.80 2.30 10.50
N GLN A 145 -8.18 1.78 9.43
CA GLN A 145 -6.75 1.52 9.37
C GLN A 145 -5.91 2.80 9.52
N LEU A 146 -6.43 3.94 9.12
CA LEU A 146 -5.70 5.21 9.14
C LEU A 146 -5.44 5.69 10.57
N HIS A 147 -6.43 5.56 11.45
CA HIS A 147 -6.28 5.86 12.87
C HIS A 147 -5.28 4.91 13.56
N HIS A 148 -5.33 3.61 13.24
CA HIS A 148 -4.35 2.65 13.73
C HIS A 148 -2.94 3.02 13.27
N ALA A 149 -2.77 3.37 11.99
CA ALA A 149 -1.49 3.81 11.43
C ALA A 149 -0.96 5.05 12.15
N THR A 150 -1.82 6.05 12.38
CA THR A 150 -1.46 7.28 13.10
C THR A 150 -1.06 7.00 14.55
N GLY A 151 -1.79 6.13 15.24
CA GLY A 151 -1.46 5.72 16.61
C GLY A 151 -0.13 4.97 16.72
N ILE A 152 0.15 4.05 15.77
CA ILE A 152 1.44 3.35 15.68
C ILE A 152 2.55 4.36 15.39
N GLY A 153 2.34 5.28 14.44
CA GLY A 153 3.28 6.34 14.11
C GLY A 153 3.61 7.23 15.32
N TYR A 154 2.59 7.55 16.13
CA TYR A 154 2.81 8.28 17.40
C TYR A 154 3.69 7.48 18.37
N SER A 155 3.44 6.19 18.51
CA SER A 155 4.27 5.30 19.34
C SER A 155 5.72 5.24 18.87
N ILE A 156 5.95 5.13 17.55
CA ILE A 156 7.27 5.14 16.94
C ILE A 156 8.01 6.44 17.29
N LYS A 157 7.36 7.58 17.08
CA LYS A 157 7.92 8.90 17.41
C LYS A 157 8.23 9.02 18.91
N TYR A 158 7.29 8.63 19.77
CA TYR A 158 7.48 8.67 21.23
C TYR A 158 8.67 7.84 21.68
N GLN A 159 8.85 6.66 21.08
CA GLN A 159 9.96 5.74 21.35
C GLN A 159 11.25 6.13 20.62
N LYS A 160 11.24 7.17 19.77
CA LYS A 160 12.38 7.63 18.95
C LYS A 160 12.96 6.52 18.05
N LYS A 161 12.10 5.65 17.53
CA LYS A 161 12.50 4.57 16.61
C LYS A 161 12.65 5.10 15.19
N ASN A 162 13.56 4.51 14.44
CA ASN A 162 13.74 4.78 13.00
C ASN A 162 12.87 3.82 12.18
N GLU A 163 11.57 3.96 12.31
CA GLU A 163 10.56 3.14 11.66
C GLU A 163 9.50 4.06 11.02
N ALA A 164 8.80 3.57 10.01
CA ALA A 164 7.65 4.23 9.39
C ALA A 164 6.43 3.31 9.40
N VAL A 165 5.27 3.88 9.13
CA VAL A 165 4.01 3.15 8.95
C VAL A 165 3.51 3.40 7.55
N PHE A 166 3.18 2.35 6.83
CA PHE A 166 2.51 2.42 5.53
C PHE A 166 1.04 2.03 5.70
N THR A 167 0.16 2.85 5.19
CA THR A 167 -1.28 2.57 5.16
C THR A 167 -1.89 2.99 3.83
N PHE A 168 -3.04 2.42 3.50
CA PHE A 168 -3.67 2.56 2.20
C PHE A 168 -5.13 2.95 2.34
N ILE A 169 -5.62 3.69 1.35
CA ILE A 169 -7.05 4.01 1.21
C ILE A 169 -7.37 4.24 -0.26
N GLY A 170 -8.55 3.85 -0.70
CA GLY A 170 -9.07 4.23 -2.01
C GLY A 170 -9.46 5.71 -2.05
N ASP A 171 -9.52 6.29 -3.25
CA ASP A 171 -9.94 7.68 -3.48
C ASP A 171 -11.31 7.99 -2.87
N GLY A 172 -12.29 7.10 -3.06
CA GLY A 172 -13.61 7.24 -2.45
C GLY A 172 -13.58 7.30 -0.91
N GLY A 173 -12.65 6.57 -0.28
CA GLY A 173 -12.49 6.58 1.17
C GLY A 173 -11.94 7.90 1.72
N THR A 174 -11.35 8.75 0.89
CA THR A 174 -10.85 10.06 1.32
C THR A 174 -11.96 11.05 1.71
N SER A 175 -13.20 10.75 1.35
CA SER A 175 -14.38 11.52 1.79
C SER A 175 -14.88 11.15 3.19
N GLU A 176 -14.36 10.07 3.79
CA GLU A 176 -14.68 9.70 5.17
C GLU A 176 -14.03 10.65 6.17
N GLY A 177 -14.72 10.91 7.30
CA GLY A 177 -14.18 11.73 8.39
C GLY A 177 -12.86 11.17 8.95
N ASP A 178 -12.79 9.85 9.06
CA ASP A 178 -11.61 9.12 9.52
C ASP A 178 -10.33 9.49 8.76
N PHE A 179 -10.42 9.72 7.43
CA PHE A 179 -9.28 10.15 6.62
C PHE A 179 -8.77 11.52 7.06
N SER A 180 -9.67 12.51 7.11
CA SER A 180 -9.31 13.89 7.49
C SER A 180 -8.79 13.97 8.92
N GLU A 181 -9.38 13.22 9.83
CA GLU A 181 -8.99 13.17 11.23
C GLU A 181 -7.62 12.53 11.42
N ALA A 182 -7.38 11.37 10.79
CA ALA A 182 -6.09 10.69 10.85
C ALA A 182 -4.96 11.55 10.29
N LEU A 183 -5.18 12.21 9.13
CA LEU A 183 -4.20 13.11 8.54
C LEU A 183 -3.93 14.33 9.44
N ASN A 184 -4.98 14.90 10.03
CA ASN A 184 -4.82 16.04 10.93
C ASN A 184 -3.97 15.67 12.15
N PHE A 185 -4.25 14.55 12.81
CA PHE A 185 -3.45 14.07 13.92
C PHE A 185 -2.01 13.72 13.49
N ALA A 186 -1.86 13.06 12.34
CA ALA A 186 -0.54 12.75 11.81
C ALA A 186 0.30 14.02 11.58
N GLY A 187 -0.31 15.07 11.00
CA GLY A 187 0.33 16.36 10.76
C GLY A 187 0.65 17.12 12.04
N VAL A 188 -0.31 17.23 12.97
CA VAL A 188 -0.12 17.93 14.26
C VAL A 188 0.96 17.24 15.09
N TRP A 189 0.96 15.92 15.14
CA TRP A 189 1.96 15.15 15.87
C TRP A 189 3.23 14.88 15.09
N GLN A 190 3.27 15.19 13.80
CA GLN A 190 4.41 14.94 12.91
C GLN A 190 4.91 13.50 13.04
N VAL A 191 4.03 12.54 12.87
CA VAL A 191 4.33 11.12 12.99
C VAL A 191 4.79 10.53 11.65
N PRO A 192 5.63 9.47 11.66
CA PRO A 192 6.18 8.85 10.45
C PRO A 192 5.15 7.91 9.81
N VAL A 193 4.11 8.44 9.21
CA VAL A 193 3.07 7.68 8.49
C VAL A 193 3.04 8.08 7.03
N ILE A 194 3.01 7.11 6.14
CA ILE A 194 2.84 7.26 4.70
C ILE A 194 1.42 6.81 4.36
N PHE A 195 0.59 7.76 3.94
CA PHE A 195 -0.77 7.52 3.47
C PHE A 195 -0.75 7.34 1.96
N THR A 196 -1.05 6.15 1.48
CA THR A 196 -1.11 5.83 0.06
C THR A 196 -2.55 5.88 -0.41
N ILE A 197 -2.87 6.83 -1.28
CA ILE A 197 -4.21 6.95 -1.89
C ILE A 197 -4.17 6.22 -3.23
N GLN A 198 -5.05 5.24 -3.38
CA GLN A 198 -5.19 4.42 -4.59
C GLN A 198 -6.40 4.95 -5.39
N ASN A 199 -6.12 5.51 -6.56
CA ASN A 199 -7.13 6.06 -7.48
C ASN A 199 -7.16 5.25 -8.77
#